data_64528e8eb814d412650309c7485207f2
#
_entry.id   64528e8eb814d412650309c7485207f2
#
_cell.length_a   1.000
_cell.length_b   1.000
_cell.length_c   1.000
_cell.angle_alpha   90.00
_cell.angle_beta   90.00
_cell.angle_gamma   90.00
#
_symmetry.space_group_name_H-M   'P 1'
#
loop_
_entity.id
_entity.type
_entity.pdbx_description
1 polymer ?
#
loop_
_entity_poly.entity_id
_entity_poly.type
_entity_poly.pdbx_seq_one_letter_code
_entity_poly.pdbx_strand_id
1 'polypeptide(L)'
;MLGYRKGADGQPEIVPEEAEIIRRIYHRYLDGCTLGQIKRELDEDGVPTAQGVERWSPSIIHNILTNEKYIGDALSQKSYSCGFPFVQKRNHGERLQYYTENSHPAIIDRDTFERVQALLQKKAQKEKKRREKSPLALKIVCGNCGTVFQRRSSQNGYVTWVCRTHDRHAAD
;
A
#
# COMPACT_ATOMS: atom_id res chain seq x y z
N MET A 1 17.32 -5.45 2.30
CA MET A 1 15.86 -5.67 2.46
C MET A 1 15.68 -6.08 3.91
N LEU A 2 14.71 -5.50 4.62
CA LEU A 2 14.48 -5.87 6.03
C LEU A 2 14.23 -7.37 6.15
N GLY A 3 14.80 -8.01 7.17
CA GLY A 3 14.70 -9.45 7.41
C GLY A 3 15.75 -10.31 6.70
N TYR A 4 16.49 -9.74 5.75
CA TYR A 4 17.52 -10.46 5.02
C TYR A 4 18.81 -9.68 4.87
N ARG A 5 19.92 -10.37 5.00
CA ARG A 5 21.28 -9.91 4.61
C ARG A 5 21.81 -10.76 3.45
N LYS A 6 22.85 -10.30 2.81
CA LYS A 6 23.57 -11.07 1.80
C LYS A 6 24.50 -12.05 2.51
N GLY A 7 24.30 -13.34 2.29
CA GLY A 7 25.17 -14.40 2.79
C GLY A 7 26.51 -14.45 2.05
N ALA A 8 27.43 -15.28 2.56
CA ALA A 8 28.77 -15.45 1.99
C ALA A 8 28.75 -16.05 0.58
N ASP A 9 27.75 -16.87 0.28
CA ASP A 9 27.49 -17.47 -1.03
C ASP A 9 26.68 -16.57 -1.97
N GLY A 10 26.33 -15.36 -1.52
CA GLY A 10 25.55 -14.39 -2.26
C GLY A 10 24.04 -14.60 -2.17
N GLN A 11 23.58 -15.65 -1.47
CA GLN A 11 22.17 -15.91 -1.25
C GLN A 11 21.64 -15.09 -0.06
N PRO A 12 20.33 -14.77 -0.03
CA PRO A 12 19.73 -14.10 1.11
C PRO A 12 19.71 -15.01 2.35
N GLU A 13 20.28 -14.53 3.45
CA GLU A 13 20.20 -15.16 4.77
C GLU A 13 19.24 -14.39 5.67
N ILE A 14 18.44 -15.09 6.47
CA ILE A 14 17.51 -14.49 7.41
C ILE A 14 18.28 -13.85 8.57
N VAL A 15 17.92 -12.59 8.90
CA VAL A 15 18.35 -11.92 10.15
C VAL A 15 17.23 -12.11 11.17
N PRO A 16 17.43 -12.91 12.23
CA PRO A 16 16.33 -13.32 13.13
C PRO A 16 15.59 -12.14 13.76
N GLU A 17 16.31 -11.12 14.23
CA GLU A 17 15.73 -9.94 14.88
C GLU A 17 14.82 -9.14 13.91
N GLU A 18 15.28 -8.94 12.68
CA GLU A 18 14.50 -8.25 11.66
C GLU A 18 13.33 -9.13 11.15
N ALA A 19 13.50 -10.44 11.11
CA ALA A 19 12.44 -11.37 10.72
C ALA A 19 11.27 -11.35 11.72
N GLU A 20 11.53 -11.17 13.02
CA GLU A 20 10.48 -11.01 14.03
C GLU A 20 9.64 -9.74 13.77
N ILE A 21 10.27 -8.64 13.35
CA ILE A 21 9.55 -7.41 12.96
C ILE A 21 8.60 -7.69 11.80
N ILE A 22 9.08 -8.44 10.79
CA ILE A 22 8.25 -8.81 9.62
C ILE A 22 7.08 -9.68 10.06
N ARG A 23 7.31 -10.73 10.88
CA ARG A 23 6.25 -11.59 11.40
C ARG A 23 5.22 -10.80 12.19
N ARG A 24 5.67 -9.88 13.07
CA ARG A 24 4.81 -8.99 13.83
C ARG A 24 3.91 -8.15 12.92
N ILE A 25 4.44 -7.54 11.85
CA ILE A 25 3.67 -6.75 10.89
C ILE A 25 2.55 -7.59 10.26
N TYR A 26 2.85 -8.84 9.84
CA TYR A 26 1.87 -9.73 9.24
C TYR A 26 0.78 -10.13 10.25
N HIS A 27 1.15 -10.51 11.48
CA HIS A 27 0.20 -10.87 12.53
C HIS A 27 -0.72 -9.71 12.88
N ARG A 28 -0.16 -8.52 13.14
CA ARG A 28 -0.97 -7.34 13.46
C ARG A 28 -1.95 -6.98 12.35
N TYR A 29 -1.55 -7.17 11.09
CA TYR A 29 -2.45 -6.94 9.96
C TYR A 29 -3.58 -7.98 9.89
N LEU A 30 -3.32 -9.25 10.18
CA LEU A 30 -4.32 -10.32 10.27
C LEU A 30 -5.28 -10.11 11.46
N ASP A 31 -4.79 -9.56 12.58
CA ASP A 31 -5.62 -9.15 13.74
C ASP A 31 -6.55 -7.96 13.43
N GLY A 32 -6.49 -7.44 12.21
CA GLY A 32 -7.37 -6.38 11.74
C GLY A 32 -6.84 -4.95 11.91
N CYS A 33 -5.62 -4.77 12.41
CA CYS A 33 -4.99 -3.46 12.52
C CYS A 33 -4.86 -2.78 11.16
N THR A 34 -5.02 -1.47 11.14
CA THR A 34 -4.77 -0.65 9.96
C THR A 34 -3.27 -0.43 9.78
N LEU A 35 -2.83 -0.12 8.56
CA LEU A 35 -1.43 0.23 8.28
C LEU A 35 -0.94 1.41 9.14
N GLY A 36 -1.85 2.37 9.44
CA GLY A 36 -1.55 3.51 10.30
C GLY A 36 -1.39 3.16 11.77
N GLN A 37 -2.09 2.14 12.27
CA GLN A 37 -1.93 1.62 13.65
C GLN A 37 -0.62 0.86 13.78
N ILE A 38 -0.31 -0.04 12.85
CA ILE A 38 0.96 -0.79 12.81
C ILE A 38 2.15 0.18 12.76
N LYS A 39 2.04 1.23 11.91
CA LYS A 39 3.04 2.30 11.84
C LYS A 39 3.30 2.92 13.22
N ARG A 40 2.24 3.32 13.93
CA ARG A 40 2.36 3.97 15.24
C ARG A 40 3.02 3.06 16.26
N GLU A 41 2.61 1.80 16.33
CA GLU A 41 3.20 0.80 17.22
C GLU A 41 4.71 0.62 16.98
N LEU A 42 5.13 0.56 15.69
CA LEU A 42 6.56 0.42 15.34
C LEU A 42 7.37 1.69 15.65
N ASP A 43 6.77 2.87 15.45
CA ASP A 43 7.42 4.16 15.78
C ASP A 43 7.53 4.35 17.29
N GLU A 44 6.50 3.99 18.08
CA GLU A 44 6.48 4.07 19.55
C GLU A 44 7.51 3.11 20.19
N ASP A 45 7.70 1.94 19.59
CA ASP A 45 8.70 0.96 20.03
C ASP A 45 10.12 1.29 19.55
N GLY A 46 10.31 2.38 18.78
CA GLY A 46 11.63 2.79 18.26
C GLY A 46 12.24 1.79 17.26
N VAL A 47 11.42 0.98 16.60
CA VAL A 47 11.90 -0.04 15.64
C VAL A 47 12.43 0.65 14.38
N PRO A 48 13.72 0.48 14.00
CA PRO A 48 14.26 1.11 12.81
C PRO A 48 13.75 0.46 11.54
N THR A 49 13.61 1.25 10.46
CA THR A 49 13.33 0.72 9.11
C THR A 49 14.58 0.10 8.50
N ALA A 50 14.45 -0.61 7.38
CA ALA A 50 15.59 -1.18 6.63
C ALA A 50 16.65 -0.14 6.21
N GLN A 51 16.33 1.14 6.23
CA GLN A 51 17.25 2.24 5.90
C GLN A 51 17.80 2.93 7.15
N GLY A 52 17.54 2.40 8.34
CA GLY A 52 17.95 2.99 9.61
C GLY A 52 17.21 4.27 9.99
N VAL A 53 16.10 4.57 9.32
CA VAL A 53 15.24 5.73 9.65
C VAL A 53 14.21 5.29 10.69
N GLU A 54 14.06 6.07 11.76
CA GLU A 54 13.16 5.77 12.88
C GLU A 54 11.65 6.01 12.55
N ARG A 55 11.34 6.39 11.33
CA ARG A 55 9.96 6.69 10.92
C ARG A 55 9.43 5.71 9.89
N TRP A 56 8.43 4.97 10.28
CA TRP A 56 7.66 4.12 9.38
C TRP A 56 6.66 4.91 8.55
N SER A 57 6.32 4.40 7.39
CA SER A 57 5.20 4.91 6.58
C SER A 57 4.23 3.78 6.23
N PRO A 58 2.93 4.07 6.04
CA PRO A 58 1.96 3.07 5.59
C PRO A 58 2.37 2.41 4.26
N SER A 59 3.08 3.14 3.40
CA SER A 59 3.58 2.61 2.12
C SER A 59 4.67 1.56 2.31
N ILE A 60 5.59 1.76 3.28
CA ILE A 60 6.63 0.77 3.59
C ILE A 60 5.97 -0.52 4.11
N ILE A 61 5.00 -0.40 5.03
CA ILE A 61 4.28 -1.55 5.58
C ILE A 61 3.50 -2.27 4.47
N HIS A 62 2.81 -1.54 3.61
CA HIS A 62 2.12 -2.12 2.45
C HIS A 62 3.09 -2.87 1.53
N ASN A 63 4.26 -2.29 1.24
CA ASN A 63 5.27 -2.95 0.42
C ASN A 63 5.80 -4.24 1.06
N ILE A 64 5.96 -4.26 2.39
CA ILE A 64 6.33 -5.47 3.14
C ILE A 64 5.25 -6.54 2.98
N LEU A 65 3.98 -6.19 3.21
CA LEU A 65 2.84 -7.11 3.13
C LEU A 65 2.59 -7.67 1.72
N THR A 66 3.09 -7.00 0.66
CA THR A 66 2.88 -7.41 -0.74
C THR A 66 4.12 -7.98 -1.43
N ASN A 67 5.24 -8.10 -0.69
CA ASN A 67 6.49 -8.55 -1.28
C ASN A 67 6.62 -10.07 -1.21
N GLU A 68 6.61 -10.73 -2.36
CA GLU A 68 6.75 -12.18 -2.51
C GLU A 68 8.07 -12.74 -1.95
N LYS A 69 9.07 -11.90 -1.77
CA LYS A 69 10.35 -12.34 -1.21
C LYS A 69 10.24 -12.86 0.22
N TYR A 70 9.23 -12.42 0.97
CA TYR A 70 9.04 -12.91 2.35
C TYR A 70 8.54 -14.35 2.45
N ILE A 71 7.98 -14.89 1.37
CA ILE A 71 7.63 -16.31 1.25
C ILE A 71 8.71 -17.15 0.55
N GLY A 72 9.89 -16.57 0.33
CA GLY A 72 11.01 -17.27 -0.32
C GLY A 72 10.99 -17.23 -1.84
N ASP A 73 10.03 -16.54 -2.45
CA ASP A 73 9.89 -16.46 -3.90
C ASP A 73 10.61 -15.23 -4.47
N ALA A 74 10.92 -15.24 -5.74
CA ALA A 74 11.57 -14.13 -6.43
C ALA A 74 10.91 -13.82 -7.77
N LEU A 75 10.44 -12.59 -7.96
CA LEU A 75 9.97 -12.07 -9.23
C LEU A 75 11.05 -11.18 -9.86
N SER A 76 11.61 -11.62 -10.99
CA SER A 76 12.61 -10.88 -11.76
C SER A 76 11.97 -10.02 -12.83
N GLN A 77 12.72 -9.01 -13.31
CA GLN A 77 12.28 -8.06 -14.34
C GLN A 77 11.03 -7.26 -13.98
N LYS A 78 10.89 -6.86 -12.71
CA LYS A 78 9.82 -5.95 -12.22
C LYS A 78 9.88 -4.56 -12.87
N SER A 79 11.03 -4.16 -13.40
CA SER A 79 11.23 -2.89 -14.09
C SER A 79 12.21 -3.04 -15.24
N TYR A 80 12.13 -2.15 -16.22
CA TYR A 80 13.03 -2.08 -17.35
C TYR A 80 13.34 -0.63 -17.74
N SER A 81 14.50 -0.41 -18.32
CA SER A 81 14.89 0.90 -18.89
C SER A 81 14.49 0.98 -20.36
N CYS A 82 13.96 2.10 -20.77
CA CYS A 82 13.58 2.35 -22.17
C CYS A 82 14.03 3.74 -22.62
N GLY A 83 14.48 3.80 -23.88
CA GLY A 83 14.81 5.04 -24.58
C GLY A 83 16.05 5.77 -24.06
N PHE A 84 16.32 6.90 -24.71
CA PHE A 84 17.27 7.90 -24.23
C PHE A 84 16.52 9.22 -24.05
N PRO A 85 16.66 9.91 -22.90
CA PRO A 85 17.37 9.52 -21.68
C PRO A 85 16.74 8.28 -21.03
N PHE A 86 17.57 7.41 -20.45
CA PHE A 86 17.13 6.14 -19.87
C PHE A 86 16.12 6.35 -18.75
N VAL A 87 14.85 6.08 -19.05
CA VAL A 87 13.75 6.17 -18.09
C VAL A 87 13.42 4.76 -17.61
N GLN A 88 13.52 4.55 -16.29
CA GLN A 88 13.10 3.30 -15.70
C GLN A 88 11.58 3.24 -15.62
N LYS A 89 10.99 2.21 -16.19
CA LYS A 89 9.54 1.94 -16.15
C LYS A 89 9.27 0.65 -15.39
N ARG A 90 8.16 0.62 -14.66
CA ARG A 90 7.67 -0.61 -14.05
C ARG A 90 7.14 -1.51 -15.16
N ASN A 91 7.48 -2.80 -15.09
CA ASN A 91 7.00 -3.81 -16.02
C ASN A 91 5.61 -4.29 -15.58
N HIS A 92 4.60 -4.04 -16.41
CA HIS A 92 3.22 -4.47 -16.20
C HIS A 92 2.82 -5.62 -17.16
N GLY A 93 3.81 -6.31 -17.72
CA GLY A 93 3.60 -7.38 -18.69
C GLY A 93 4.11 -7.03 -20.09
N GLU A 94 4.71 -5.82 -20.29
CA GLU A 94 5.30 -5.43 -21.58
C GLU A 94 6.57 -6.24 -21.91
N ARG A 95 7.24 -6.76 -20.89
CA ARG A 95 8.40 -7.66 -21.00
C ARG A 95 8.19 -8.89 -20.14
N LEU A 96 8.79 -10.02 -20.56
CA LEU A 96 8.75 -11.27 -19.82
C LEU A 96 9.23 -11.05 -18.38
N GLN A 97 8.49 -11.58 -17.43
CA GLN A 97 8.86 -11.65 -16.02
C GLN A 97 9.09 -13.12 -15.66
N TYR A 98 10.07 -13.36 -14.80
CA TYR A 98 10.38 -14.72 -14.35
C TYR A 98 10.06 -14.81 -12.87
N TYR A 99 9.17 -15.74 -12.53
CA TYR A 99 8.82 -16.06 -11.16
C TYR A 99 9.53 -17.35 -10.76
N THR A 100 10.29 -17.30 -9.69
CA THR A 100 11.03 -18.44 -9.14
C THR A 100 10.52 -18.72 -7.74
N GLU A 101 9.94 -19.89 -7.53
CA GLU A 101 9.48 -20.34 -6.23
C GLU A 101 10.65 -20.88 -5.39
N ASN A 102 10.57 -20.71 -4.07
CA ASN A 102 11.54 -21.23 -3.10
C ASN A 102 13.00 -20.88 -3.45
N SER A 103 13.20 -19.65 -3.91
CA SER A 103 14.51 -19.12 -4.29
C SER A 103 15.44 -18.92 -3.09
N HIS A 104 14.86 -18.74 -1.89
CA HIS A 104 15.60 -18.49 -0.65
C HIS A 104 14.73 -18.85 0.57
N PRO A 105 15.32 -18.92 1.79
CA PRO A 105 14.55 -19.22 2.99
C PRO A 105 13.41 -18.23 3.23
N ALA A 106 12.20 -18.74 3.51
CA ALA A 106 11.02 -17.93 3.78
C ALA A 106 10.99 -17.43 5.23
N ILE A 107 10.55 -16.17 5.45
CA ILE A 107 10.27 -15.62 6.79
C ILE A 107 8.82 -15.86 7.17
N ILE A 108 7.92 -15.79 6.18
CA ILE A 108 6.47 -15.96 6.32
C ILE A 108 6.04 -17.18 5.53
N ASP A 109 5.14 -17.97 6.09
CA ASP A 109 4.52 -19.09 5.38
C ASP A 109 3.55 -18.61 4.30
N ARG A 110 3.35 -19.40 3.28
CA ARG A 110 2.51 -19.09 2.11
C ARG A 110 1.05 -18.86 2.49
N ASP A 111 0.50 -19.65 3.42
CA ASP A 111 -0.89 -19.48 3.89
C ASP A 111 -1.12 -18.11 4.53
N THR A 112 -0.23 -17.70 5.43
CA THR A 112 -0.27 -16.37 6.08
C THR A 112 -0.20 -15.25 5.04
N PHE A 113 0.69 -15.36 4.06
CA PHE A 113 0.82 -14.39 2.97
C PHE A 113 -0.47 -14.30 2.15
N GLU A 114 -1.03 -15.42 1.71
CA GLU A 114 -2.25 -15.45 0.89
C GLU A 114 -3.45 -14.86 1.63
N ARG A 115 -3.60 -15.17 2.92
CA ARG A 115 -4.63 -14.55 3.78
C ARG A 115 -4.50 -13.03 3.84
N VAL A 116 -3.27 -12.51 3.95
CA VAL A 116 -3.00 -11.08 3.92
C VAL A 116 -3.36 -10.49 2.55
N GLN A 117 -2.97 -11.14 1.43
CA GLN A 117 -3.33 -10.68 0.08
C GLN A 117 -4.86 -10.62 -0.10
N ALA A 118 -5.60 -11.62 0.36
CA ALA A 118 -7.06 -11.64 0.30
C ALA A 118 -7.69 -10.46 1.08
N LEU A 119 -7.15 -10.11 2.25
CA LEU A 119 -7.61 -8.96 3.02
C LEU A 119 -7.30 -7.63 2.34
N LEU A 120 -6.11 -7.48 1.75
CA LEU A 120 -5.72 -6.29 0.99
C LEU A 120 -6.65 -6.07 -0.21
N GLN A 121 -6.93 -7.13 -0.97
CA GLN A 121 -7.86 -7.09 -2.11
C GLN A 121 -9.28 -6.69 -1.69
N LYS A 122 -9.81 -7.29 -0.61
CA LYS A 122 -11.13 -6.93 -0.06
C LYS A 122 -11.20 -5.45 0.33
N LYS A 123 -10.15 -4.92 0.97
CA LYS A 123 -10.08 -3.49 1.35
C LYS A 123 -10.02 -2.59 0.11
N ALA A 124 -9.20 -2.94 -0.88
CA ALA A 124 -9.09 -2.20 -2.14
C ALA A 124 -10.43 -2.15 -2.92
N GLN A 125 -11.17 -3.26 -2.97
CA GLN A 125 -12.50 -3.32 -3.59
C GLN A 125 -13.52 -2.43 -2.86
N LYS A 126 -13.52 -2.44 -1.51
CA LYS A 126 -14.40 -1.56 -0.71
C LYS A 126 -14.09 -0.09 -0.96
N GLU A 127 -12.81 0.28 -1.03
CA GLU A 127 -12.39 1.66 -1.33
C GLU A 127 -12.76 2.06 -2.75
N LYS A 128 -12.62 1.18 -3.74
CA LYS A 128 -13.02 1.44 -5.12
C LYS A 128 -14.52 1.72 -5.20
N LYS A 129 -15.37 0.87 -4.58
CA LYS A 129 -16.82 1.09 -4.52
C LYS A 129 -17.18 2.42 -3.84
N ARG A 130 -16.48 2.79 -2.75
CA ARG A 130 -16.69 4.06 -2.05
C ARG A 130 -16.28 5.26 -2.89
N ARG A 131 -15.29 5.11 -3.78
CA ARG A 131 -14.79 6.16 -4.68
C ARG A 131 -15.56 6.25 -6.00
N GLU A 132 -16.51 5.37 -6.26
CA GLU A 132 -17.37 5.48 -7.42
C GLU A 132 -18.06 6.85 -7.40
N LYS A 133 -17.77 7.64 -8.42
CA LYS A 133 -18.32 8.99 -8.51
C LYS A 133 -19.82 8.87 -8.80
N SER A 134 -20.63 9.64 -8.07
CA SER A 134 -22.04 9.80 -8.43
C SER A 134 -22.17 10.20 -9.90
N PRO A 135 -23.19 9.70 -10.62
CA PRO A 135 -23.42 10.09 -12.02
C PRO A 135 -23.49 11.61 -12.26
N LEU A 136 -23.87 12.36 -11.22
CA LEU A 136 -23.93 13.83 -11.24
C LEU A 136 -22.62 14.52 -10.86
N ALA A 137 -21.60 13.76 -10.43
CA ALA A 137 -20.30 14.34 -10.06
C ALA A 137 -19.66 15.03 -11.26
N LEU A 138 -19.22 16.28 -11.05
CA LEU A 138 -18.63 17.16 -12.06
C LEU A 138 -19.61 17.67 -13.15
N LYS A 139 -20.90 17.30 -13.10
CA LYS A 139 -21.90 17.72 -14.09
C LYS A 139 -22.76 18.89 -13.61
N ILE A 140 -22.88 19.08 -12.31
CA ILE A 140 -23.66 20.20 -11.74
C ILE A 140 -22.72 21.37 -11.53
N VAL A 141 -23.04 22.49 -12.17
CA VAL A 141 -22.26 23.74 -12.14
C VAL A 141 -23.10 24.83 -11.48
N CYS A 142 -22.48 25.65 -10.64
CA CYS A 142 -23.14 26.78 -10.01
C CYS A 142 -23.42 27.87 -11.07
N GLY A 143 -24.68 28.29 -11.21
CA GLY A 143 -25.10 29.35 -12.14
C GLY A 143 -24.49 30.69 -11.81
N ASN A 144 -24.09 30.97 -10.56
CA ASN A 144 -23.55 32.25 -10.15
C ASN A 144 -22.02 32.36 -10.34
N CYS A 145 -21.27 31.31 -9.98
CA CYS A 145 -19.80 31.37 -9.95
C CYS A 145 -19.10 30.33 -10.86
N GLY A 146 -19.84 29.54 -11.62
CA GLY A 146 -19.29 28.52 -12.53
C GLY A 146 -18.56 27.37 -11.86
N THR A 147 -18.50 27.31 -10.53
CA THR A 147 -17.81 26.22 -9.80
C THR A 147 -18.64 24.95 -9.79
N VAL A 148 -17.98 23.80 -9.92
CA VAL A 148 -18.63 22.48 -9.83
C VAL A 148 -19.10 22.22 -8.40
N PHE A 149 -20.35 21.76 -8.27
CA PHE A 149 -20.93 21.37 -7.00
C PHE A 149 -20.23 20.15 -6.41
N GLN A 150 -20.06 20.14 -5.08
CA GLN A 150 -19.54 19.01 -4.33
C GLN A 150 -20.67 18.22 -3.67
N ARG A 151 -20.59 16.89 -3.77
CA ARG A 151 -21.49 15.99 -3.06
C ARG A 151 -21.10 15.91 -1.61
N ARG A 152 -22.02 16.22 -0.70
CA ARG A 152 -21.91 15.97 0.74
C ARG A 152 -22.93 14.94 1.18
N SER A 153 -22.52 14.04 2.04
CA SER A 153 -23.42 13.08 2.70
C SER A 153 -23.48 13.42 4.19
N SER A 154 -24.69 13.61 4.72
CA SER A 154 -24.89 13.76 6.16
C SER A 154 -24.83 12.40 6.87
N GLN A 155 -24.71 12.43 8.20
CA GLN A 155 -24.76 11.21 9.04
C GLN A 155 -26.06 10.42 8.86
N ASN A 156 -27.17 11.10 8.54
CA ASN A 156 -28.47 10.51 8.32
C ASN A 156 -28.69 9.98 6.89
N GLY A 157 -27.62 9.89 6.07
CA GLY A 157 -27.68 9.35 4.70
C GLY A 157 -28.18 10.32 3.64
N TYR A 158 -28.62 11.53 4.01
CA TYR A 158 -29.02 12.53 3.01
C TYR A 158 -27.84 13.02 2.20
N VAL A 159 -28.07 13.18 0.91
CA VAL A 159 -27.08 13.69 -0.04
C VAL A 159 -27.45 15.08 -0.47
N THR A 160 -26.55 16.02 -0.23
CA THR A 160 -26.69 17.40 -0.67
C THR A 160 -25.57 17.77 -1.66
N TRP A 161 -25.86 18.67 -2.57
CA TRP A 161 -24.90 19.22 -3.50
C TRP A 161 -24.70 20.69 -3.17
N VAL A 162 -23.46 21.07 -2.86
CA VAL A 162 -23.12 22.42 -2.40
C VAL A 162 -22.09 23.05 -3.30
N CYS A 163 -22.26 24.36 -3.55
CA CYS A 163 -21.26 25.15 -4.25
C CYS A 163 -20.07 25.38 -3.32
N ARG A 164 -18.87 25.02 -3.74
CA ARG A 164 -17.66 25.15 -2.93
C ARG A 164 -17.32 26.60 -2.58
N THR A 165 -17.62 27.54 -3.46
CA THR A 165 -17.35 28.96 -3.25
C THR A 165 -18.32 29.53 -2.22
N HIS A 166 -19.61 29.26 -2.36
CA HIS A 166 -20.65 29.72 -1.44
C HIS A 166 -20.47 29.11 -0.03
N ASP A 167 -20.09 27.85 0.06
CA ASP A 167 -19.92 27.14 1.32
C ASP A 167 -18.69 27.62 2.13
N ARG A 168 -17.69 28.22 1.47
CA ARG A 168 -16.55 28.85 2.15
C ARG A 168 -16.87 30.22 2.74
N HIS A 169 -17.82 30.94 2.14
CA HIS A 169 -18.25 32.26 2.59
C HIS A 169 -19.45 32.23 3.52
N ALA A 170 -20.09 31.08 3.71
CA ALA A 170 -21.19 30.92 4.67
C ALA A 170 -20.70 30.65 6.10
N ALA A 171 -19.38 30.58 6.33
CA ALA A 171 -18.76 30.37 7.64
C ALA A 171 -18.18 31.67 8.24
N ASP A 172 -18.32 32.81 7.55
CA ASP A 172 -18.07 34.17 8.02
C ASP A 172 -19.42 34.86 8.34
#